data_d63a99545f20c35c9e028985ebcc9363
#
_entry.id   d63a99545f20c35c9e028985ebcc9363
#
_cell.length_a   1.000
_cell.length_b   1.000
_cell.length_c   1.000
_cell.angle_alpha   90.00
_cell.angle_beta   90.00
_cell.angle_gamma   90.00
#
_symmetry.space_group_name_H-M   'P 1'
#
loop_
_entity.id
_entity.type
_entity.pdbx_description
1 polymer ?
#
loop_
_entity_poly.entity_id
_entity_poly.type
_entity_poly.pdbx_seq_one_letter_code
_entity_poly.pdbx_strand_id
1 'polypeptide(L)'
;MSGRSPRLISVKRIKLPQGYTKLSYIESNDGEYIDTGVSVDATNYNKLKFVVDCEILGSSGSSGTNWFLNGSNTNGAYFYTGQYNGTYYYGCGGSADQNTGISVVSGRHTFTLDAANKKFTVSGVLDITATVANVTATARLILFGFSYTTIRTFRQKLYSAQIYQGETLMCDFVPCMKMPNQQAGLFDLVSQRFFGNDGTGAFIAGPAA
;
A
#
# COMPACT_ATOMS: atom_id res chain seq x y z
N MET A 1 13.02 24.90 -40.66
CA MET A 1 12.76 24.56 -39.26
C MET A 1 11.83 23.35 -39.23
N SER A 2 12.37 22.16 -38.89
CA SER A 2 11.59 20.91 -38.94
C SER A 2 10.98 20.70 -37.54
N GLY A 3 9.65 20.92 -37.43
CA GLY A 3 8.88 20.65 -36.23
C GLY A 3 8.78 19.15 -36.01
N ARG A 4 9.45 18.62 -34.97
CA ARG A 4 9.21 17.25 -34.48
C ARG A 4 7.87 17.21 -33.77
N SER A 5 6.90 16.49 -34.35
CA SER A 5 5.66 16.13 -33.64
C SER A 5 5.98 15.43 -32.34
N PRO A 6 5.30 15.79 -31.24
CA PRO A 6 5.47 15.06 -29.95
C PRO A 6 5.04 13.60 -30.15
N ARG A 7 5.94 12.68 -29.84
CA ARG A 7 5.59 11.25 -29.77
C ARG A 7 4.52 11.08 -28.69
N LEU A 8 3.33 10.67 -29.09
CA LEU A 8 2.30 10.17 -28.19
C LEU A 8 2.89 8.99 -27.42
N ILE A 9 3.11 9.17 -26.10
CA ILE A 9 3.47 8.07 -25.20
C ILE A 9 2.22 7.20 -25.14
N SER A 10 2.28 6.04 -25.77
CA SER A 10 1.22 5.02 -25.66
C SER A 10 1.16 4.57 -24.21
N VAL A 11 0.13 4.99 -23.50
CA VAL A 11 -0.18 4.45 -22.17
C VAL A 11 -0.51 2.97 -22.38
N LYS A 12 0.42 2.10 -21.98
CA LYS A 12 0.24 0.65 -22.06
C LYS A 12 -0.97 0.29 -21.20
N ARG A 13 -2.12 0.02 -21.82
CA ARG A 13 -3.31 -0.42 -21.07
C ARG A 13 -2.96 -1.71 -20.35
N ILE A 14 -3.06 -1.67 -19.03
CA ILE A 14 -2.93 -2.85 -18.18
C ILE A 14 -4.06 -3.81 -18.59
N LYS A 15 -3.70 -4.95 -19.16
CA LYS A 15 -4.64 -5.99 -19.57
C LYS A 15 -4.56 -7.15 -18.57
N LEU A 16 -5.62 -7.33 -17.81
CA LEU A 16 -5.76 -8.50 -16.93
C LEU A 16 -6.02 -9.77 -17.76
N PRO A 17 -5.65 -10.94 -17.25
CA PRO A 17 -6.00 -12.22 -17.88
C PRO A 17 -7.52 -12.41 -18.01
N GLN A 18 -7.91 -13.35 -18.87
CA GLN A 18 -9.31 -13.75 -18.98
C GLN A 18 -9.83 -14.24 -17.61
N GLY A 19 -11.07 -13.91 -17.29
CA GLY A 19 -11.67 -14.23 -15.99
C GLY A 19 -11.48 -13.16 -14.92
N TYR A 20 -10.86 -12.00 -15.27
CA TYR A 20 -10.73 -10.86 -14.37
C TYR A 20 -11.27 -9.60 -15.04
N THR A 21 -12.04 -8.83 -14.28
CA THR A 21 -12.49 -7.47 -14.67
C THR A 21 -11.73 -6.46 -13.84
N LYS A 22 -11.08 -5.49 -14.48
CA LYS A 22 -10.39 -4.39 -13.79
C LYS A 22 -11.41 -3.53 -13.06
N LEU A 23 -11.08 -3.14 -11.83
CA LEU A 23 -11.84 -2.19 -11.02
C LEU A 23 -11.04 -0.89 -10.84
N SER A 24 -11.76 0.21 -10.59
CA SER A 24 -11.11 1.48 -10.24
C SER A 24 -10.45 1.42 -8.87
N TYR A 25 -11.03 0.69 -7.92
CA TYR A 25 -10.51 0.43 -6.57
C TYR A 25 -11.17 -0.82 -5.98
N ILE A 26 -10.62 -1.30 -4.88
CA ILE A 26 -11.34 -2.13 -3.90
C ILE A 26 -11.35 -1.39 -2.56
N GLU A 27 -12.41 -1.59 -1.77
CA GLU A 27 -12.61 -0.92 -0.48
C GLU A 27 -12.71 -1.95 0.64
N SER A 28 -12.02 -1.70 1.74
CA SER A 28 -12.16 -2.46 2.99
C SER A 28 -13.18 -1.80 3.91
N ASN A 29 -13.94 -2.60 4.63
CA ASN A 29 -14.92 -2.15 5.64
C ASN A 29 -14.51 -2.51 7.07
N ASP A 30 -13.20 -2.66 7.32
CA ASP A 30 -12.62 -3.01 8.61
C ASP A 30 -12.78 -4.51 8.98
N GLY A 31 -11.92 -5.31 8.45
CA GLY A 31 -11.87 -6.77 8.64
C GLY A 31 -11.09 -7.44 7.52
N GLU A 32 -11.06 -6.79 6.36
CA GLU A 32 -10.38 -7.27 5.18
C GLU A 32 -8.94 -6.79 5.16
N TYR A 33 -8.04 -7.70 4.78
CA TYR A 33 -6.64 -7.38 4.49
C TYR A 33 -6.08 -8.33 3.43
N ILE A 34 -4.94 -7.97 2.86
CA ILE A 34 -4.19 -8.81 1.93
C ILE A 34 -2.76 -8.96 2.44
N ASP A 35 -2.31 -10.20 2.65
CA ASP A 35 -0.90 -10.52 2.84
C ASP A 35 -0.22 -10.52 1.46
N THR A 36 0.71 -9.59 1.26
CA THR A 36 1.40 -9.44 -0.03
C THR A 36 2.37 -10.57 -0.34
N GLY A 37 2.70 -11.41 0.65
CA GLY A 37 3.76 -12.41 0.56
C GLY A 37 5.17 -11.83 0.66
N VAL A 38 5.32 -10.50 0.71
CA VAL A 38 6.61 -9.83 0.89
C VAL A 38 6.87 -9.59 2.37
N SER A 39 8.08 -9.90 2.81
CA SER A 39 8.53 -9.62 4.17
C SER A 39 9.56 -8.50 4.21
N VAL A 40 9.61 -7.79 5.32
CA VAL A 40 10.71 -6.91 5.70
C VAL A 40 11.58 -7.63 6.73
N ASP A 41 12.89 -7.65 6.52
CA ASP A 41 13.88 -8.30 7.38
C ASP A 41 15.24 -7.60 7.32
N ALA A 42 16.23 -8.13 8.05
CA ALA A 42 17.57 -7.55 8.14
C ALA A 42 18.33 -7.53 6.78
N THR A 43 17.89 -8.29 5.78
CA THR A 43 18.58 -8.39 4.48
C THR A 43 18.05 -7.41 3.44
N ASN A 44 16.81 -6.92 3.61
CA ASN A 44 16.13 -6.12 2.61
C ASN A 44 15.57 -4.77 3.10
N TYR A 45 15.43 -4.53 4.42
CA TYR A 45 14.74 -3.36 4.98
C TYR A 45 15.20 -2.02 4.38
N ASN A 46 16.47 -1.89 4.05
CA ASN A 46 17.07 -0.66 3.50
C ASN A 46 17.05 -0.59 1.97
N LYS A 47 16.41 -1.55 1.31
CA LYS A 47 16.23 -1.63 -0.15
C LYS A 47 14.77 -1.60 -0.56
N LEU A 48 13.86 -1.71 0.41
CA LEU A 48 12.43 -1.73 0.12
C LEU A 48 11.92 -0.34 -0.24
N LYS A 49 11.01 -0.33 -1.20
CA LYS A 49 10.17 0.82 -1.53
C LYS A 49 8.74 0.36 -1.67
N PHE A 50 7.84 1.06 -1.02
CA PHE A 50 6.41 0.79 -1.00
C PHE A 50 5.66 2.00 -1.52
N VAL A 51 4.88 1.82 -2.58
CA VAL A 51 4.06 2.86 -3.21
C VAL A 51 2.62 2.40 -3.14
N VAL A 52 1.77 3.15 -2.45
CA VAL A 52 0.35 2.83 -2.28
C VAL A 52 -0.50 4.03 -2.65
N ASP A 53 -1.38 3.85 -3.62
CA ASP A 53 -2.37 4.84 -4.02
C ASP A 53 -3.70 4.49 -3.36
N CYS A 54 -4.10 5.26 -2.36
CA CYS A 54 -5.28 4.95 -1.56
C CYS A 54 -6.01 6.21 -1.07
N GLU A 55 -7.26 6.03 -0.66
CA GLU A 55 -8.08 7.02 0.04
C GLU A 55 -8.46 6.47 1.41
N ILE A 56 -8.13 7.22 2.45
CA ILE A 56 -8.42 6.86 3.83
C ILE A 56 -9.87 7.25 4.14
N LEU A 57 -10.68 6.28 4.58
CA LEU A 57 -12.09 6.49 4.89
C LEU A 57 -12.37 6.64 6.40
N GLY A 58 -11.36 6.44 7.24
CA GLY A 58 -11.46 6.43 8.70
C GLY A 58 -11.39 5.03 9.29
N SER A 59 -11.52 4.92 10.62
CA SER A 59 -11.65 3.64 11.31
C SER A 59 -13.08 3.45 11.80
N SER A 60 -13.60 2.24 11.77
CA SER A 60 -14.89 1.89 12.40
C SER A 60 -14.79 1.75 13.92
N GLY A 61 -13.59 1.72 14.46
CA GLY A 61 -13.30 1.50 15.88
C GLY A 61 -13.26 2.79 16.70
N SER A 62 -13.84 2.71 17.86
CA SER A 62 -14.27 3.72 18.82
C SER A 62 -13.18 4.56 19.52
N SER A 63 -12.16 5.01 18.87
CA SER A 63 -11.25 5.97 19.51
C SER A 63 -10.41 6.71 18.49
N GLY A 64 -10.93 7.66 17.76
CA GLY A 64 -10.24 8.80 17.13
C GLY A 64 -8.79 8.67 16.64
N THR A 65 -8.17 7.54 16.80
CA THR A 65 -6.76 7.24 16.59
C THR A 65 -6.61 6.23 15.47
N ASN A 66 -6.58 6.75 14.25
CA ASN A 66 -6.36 5.93 13.07
C ASN A 66 -4.88 5.56 12.99
N TRP A 67 -4.59 4.27 13.10
CA TRP A 67 -3.24 3.74 13.01
C TRP A 67 -2.94 3.29 11.58
N PHE A 68 -1.74 3.00 11.30
CA PHE A 68 -1.06 2.46 10.14
C PHE A 68 -1.94 1.79 9.09
N LEU A 69 -1.89 2.31 7.87
CA LEU A 69 -2.80 1.93 6.81
C LEU A 69 -2.36 0.70 6.04
N ASN A 70 -1.06 0.60 5.83
CA ASN A 70 -0.48 -0.45 5.00
C ASN A 70 0.95 -0.73 5.45
N GLY A 71 1.29 -1.99 5.62
CA GLY A 71 2.66 -2.40 5.89
C GLY A 71 2.83 -3.34 7.08
N SER A 72 3.93 -3.20 7.79
CA SER A 72 4.31 -3.99 8.95
C SER A 72 4.64 -3.11 10.14
N ASN A 73 4.14 -3.48 11.31
CA ASN A 73 4.49 -2.88 12.60
C ASN A 73 4.74 -3.99 13.63
N THR A 74 5.70 -4.86 13.35
CA THR A 74 6.11 -5.92 14.28
C THR A 74 7.39 -5.50 14.99
N ASN A 75 7.49 -5.76 16.29
CA ASN A 75 8.64 -5.39 17.14
C ASN A 75 9.98 -5.64 16.44
N GLY A 76 10.71 -4.57 16.13
CA GLY A 76 12.00 -4.61 15.44
C GLY A 76 11.96 -4.73 13.92
N ALA A 77 10.77 -4.76 13.30
CA ALA A 77 10.59 -4.74 11.84
C ALA A 77 9.39 -3.87 11.46
N TYR A 78 9.67 -2.62 11.16
CA TYR A 78 8.66 -1.61 10.81
C TYR A 78 8.82 -1.20 9.35
N PHE A 79 7.76 -1.30 8.58
CA PHE A 79 7.74 -0.78 7.22
C PHE A 79 6.29 -0.46 6.86
N TYR A 80 5.83 0.72 7.24
CA TYR A 80 4.44 1.12 7.09
C TYR A 80 4.28 2.61 6.83
N THR A 81 3.14 2.95 6.27
CA THR A 81 2.63 4.31 6.15
C THR A 81 1.29 4.42 6.83
N GLY A 82 0.97 5.57 7.40
CA GLY A 82 -0.29 5.73 8.10
C GLY A 82 -0.56 7.12 8.65
N GLN A 83 -1.55 7.19 9.50
CA GLN A 83 -1.91 8.38 10.25
C GLN A 83 -2.23 8.02 11.71
N TYR A 84 -1.95 8.97 12.60
CA TYR A 84 -2.29 8.87 14.02
C TYR A 84 -2.59 10.26 14.59
N ASN A 85 -3.68 10.40 15.35
CA ASN A 85 -4.12 11.69 15.92
C ASN A 85 -4.13 12.83 14.90
N GLY A 86 -4.58 12.57 13.68
CA GLY A 86 -4.71 13.59 12.64
C GLY A 86 -3.40 14.02 11.99
N THR A 87 -2.28 13.31 12.24
CA THR A 87 -0.98 13.55 11.57
C THR A 87 -0.52 12.31 10.82
N TYR A 88 0.30 12.50 9.76
CA TYR A 88 0.92 11.40 9.06
C TYR A 88 2.06 10.79 9.86
N TYR A 89 2.15 9.47 9.79
CA TYR A 89 3.19 8.65 10.42
C TYR A 89 3.78 7.65 9.44
N TYR A 90 5.01 7.24 9.69
CA TYR A 90 5.63 6.11 9.03
C TYR A 90 6.54 5.35 9.99
N GLY A 91 6.84 4.10 9.65
CA GLY A 91 7.91 3.31 10.27
C GLY A 91 8.82 2.76 9.18
N CYS A 92 10.13 2.77 9.39
CA CYS A 92 11.08 2.28 8.40
C CYS A 92 12.26 1.57 9.05
N GLY A 93 12.41 0.29 8.74
CA GLY A 93 13.41 -0.56 9.34
C GLY A 93 13.11 -0.86 10.81
N GLY A 94 14.08 -0.64 11.71
CA GLY A 94 13.90 -0.77 13.16
C GLY A 94 13.32 0.47 13.83
N SER A 95 13.03 1.53 13.06
CA SER A 95 12.50 2.81 13.56
C SER A 95 10.99 2.85 13.44
N ALA A 96 10.29 2.82 14.57
CA ALA A 96 8.84 2.89 14.65
C ALA A 96 8.34 4.32 14.83
N ASP A 97 7.06 4.54 14.55
CA ASP A 97 6.23 5.67 14.98
C ASP A 97 6.85 7.05 14.72
N GLN A 98 7.38 7.24 13.52
CA GLN A 98 7.92 8.53 13.08
C GLN A 98 6.77 9.47 12.77
N ASN A 99 6.52 10.42 13.67
CA ASN A 99 5.55 11.49 13.49
C ASN A 99 6.12 12.57 12.56
N THR A 100 5.40 12.89 11.50
CA THR A 100 5.82 13.94 10.56
C THR A 100 5.48 15.35 11.04
N GLY A 101 4.57 15.49 12.01
CA GLY A 101 4.00 16.78 12.42
C GLY A 101 3.04 17.37 11.39
N ILE A 102 2.83 16.72 10.25
CA ILE A 102 1.98 17.23 9.16
C ILE A 102 0.57 16.66 9.30
N SER A 103 -0.42 17.56 9.29
CA SER A 103 -1.82 17.17 9.37
C SER A 103 -2.28 16.36 8.17
N VAL A 104 -3.14 15.38 8.44
CA VAL A 104 -3.74 14.55 7.39
C VAL A 104 -4.67 15.39 6.54
N VAL A 105 -4.52 15.24 5.23
CA VAL A 105 -5.41 15.81 4.21
C VAL A 105 -6.32 14.69 3.71
N SER A 106 -7.62 14.94 3.68
CA SER A 106 -8.62 13.99 3.18
C SER A 106 -8.51 13.79 1.67
N GLY A 107 -8.99 12.64 1.20
CA GLY A 107 -9.01 12.30 -0.22
C GLY A 107 -7.98 11.24 -0.61
N ARG A 108 -7.85 11.07 -1.91
CA ARG A 108 -6.94 10.10 -2.52
C ARG A 108 -5.53 10.64 -2.60
N HIS A 109 -4.57 9.90 -2.07
CA HIS A 109 -3.15 10.24 -2.11
C HIS A 109 -2.31 9.01 -2.45
N THR A 110 -1.17 9.26 -3.09
CA THR A 110 -0.13 8.25 -3.24
C THR A 110 0.87 8.42 -2.10
N PHE A 111 1.00 7.38 -1.28
CA PHE A 111 2.01 7.25 -0.23
C PHE A 111 3.22 6.53 -0.80
N THR A 112 4.41 7.07 -0.60
CA THR A 112 5.66 6.40 -0.95
C THR A 112 6.58 6.37 0.26
N LEU A 113 6.96 5.17 0.70
CA LEU A 113 8.04 4.96 1.65
C LEU A 113 9.19 4.27 0.93
N ASP A 114 10.30 4.96 0.77
CA ASP A 114 11.48 4.52 0.04
C ASP A 114 12.69 4.48 0.99
N ALA A 115 13.01 3.31 1.49
CA ALA A 115 14.11 3.14 2.44
C ALA A 115 15.47 3.35 1.79
N ALA A 116 15.65 2.97 0.53
CA ALA A 116 16.93 3.13 -0.17
C ALA A 116 17.30 4.61 -0.34
N ASN A 117 16.31 5.45 -0.68
CA ASN A 117 16.48 6.88 -0.85
C ASN A 117 16.17 7.68 0.43
N LYS A 118 15.83 7.02 1.53
CA LYS A 118 15.43 7.63 2.80
C LYS A 118 14.34 8.68 2.60
N LYS A 119 13.26 8.33 1.91
CA LYS A 119 12.16 9.24 1.62
C LYS A 119 10.82 8.71 2.10
N PHE A 120 10.01 9.63 2.66
CA PHE A 120 8.59 9.43 2.84
C PHE A 120 7.83 10.58 2.19
N THR A 121 6.91 10.24 1.29
CA THR A 121 6.09 11.23 0.59
C THR A 121 4.61 10.88 0.65
N VAL A 122 3.78 11.93 0.71
CA VAL A 122 2.34 11.86 0.43
C VAL A 122 2.06 12.88 -0.67
N SER A 123 1.55 12.43 -1.79
CA SER A 123 1.43 13.24 -3.01
C SER A 123 0.66 14.54 -2.78
N GLY A 124 1.29 15.67 -3.15
CA GLY A 124 0.74 17.02 -2.97
C GLY A 124 0.70 17.53 -1.53
N VAL A 125 1.21 16.76 -0.54
CA VAL A 125 1.10 17.09 0.89
C VAL A 125 2.47 17.20 1.56
N LEU A 126 3.31 16.17 1.44
CA LEU A 126 4.63 16.15 2.09
C LEU A 126 5.69 15.40 1.27
N ASP A 127 6.93 15.83 1.41
CA ASP A 127 8.14 15.14 0.92
C ASP A 127 9.25 15.36 1.95
N ILE A 128 9.57 14.34 2.74
CA ILE A 128 10.51 14.44 3.85
C ILE A 128 11.58 13.34 3.80
N THR A 129 12.70 13.60 4.48
CA THR A 129 13.72 12.57 4.70
C THR A 129 13.25 11.59 5.77
N ALA A 130 13.18 10.32 5.41
CA ALA A 130 12.79 9.25 6.32
C ALA A 130 13.98 8.77 7.18
N THR A 131 13.72 8.50 8.45
CA THR A 131 14.65 7.80 9.32
C THR A 131 14.56 6.30 9.04
N VAL A 132 15.70 5.68 8.73
CA VAL A 132 15.81 4.24 8.47
C VAL A 132 16.76 3.63 9.50
N ALA A 133 16.31 2.64 10.26
CA ALA A 133 17.10 1.95 11.27
C ALA A 133 17.21 0.46 10.98
N ASN A 134 18.20 -0.20 11.58
CA ASN A 134 18.43 -1.63 11.38
C ASN A 134 17.24 -2.46 11.91
N VAL A 135 16.86 -3.46 11.14
CA VAL A 135 15.80 -4.41 11.50
C VAL A 135 16.38 -5.56 12.30
N THR A 136 15.68 -5.97 13.34
CA THR A 136 16.07 -7.09 14.23
C THR A 136 15.08 -8.26 14.19
N ALA A 137 14.02 -8.15 13.41
CA ALA A 137 12.97 -9.16 13.27
C ALA A 137 12.56 -9.31 11.80
N THR A 138 11.65 -10.23 11.53
CA THR A 138 11.00 -10.39 10.22
C THR A 138 9.51 -10.14 10.37
N ALA A 139 8.93 -9.37 9.46
CA ALA A 139 7.50 -9.11 9.44
C ALA A 139 6.96 -9.04 8.01
N ARG A 140 5.67 -9.36 7.84
CA ARG A 140 4.99 -9.33 6.54
C ARG A 140 4.46 -7.96 6.21
N LEU A 141 4.48 -7.60 4.93
CA LEU A 141 3.80 -6.41 4.43
C LEU A 141 2.35 -6.75 4.11
N ILE A 142 1.45 -6.04 4.79
CA ILE A 142 -0.01 -6.20 4.66
C ILE A 142 -0.59 -4.97 3.98
N LEU A 143 -1.56 -5.16 3.10
CA LEU A 143 -2.42 -4.11 2.55
C LEU A 143 -3.74 -4.07 3.32
N PHE A 144 -4.35 -2.90 3.46
CA PHE A 144 -5.56 -2.59 4.26
C PHE A 144 -5.39 -2.77 5.76
N GLY A 145 -4.15 -2.85 6.22
CA GLY A 145 -3.83 -3.03 7.61
C GLY A 145 -2.35 -3.14 7.86
N PHE A 146 -2.00 -3.61 9.02
CA PHE A 146 -0.61 -3.90 9.37
C PHE A 146 -0.51 -5.15 10.25
N SER A 147 0.58 -5.89 10.11
CA SER A 147 0.90 -7.01 11.00
C SER A 147 1.48 -6.48 12.31
N TYR A 148 0.90 -6.91 13.42
CA TYR A 148 1.39 -6.71 14.78
C TYR A 148 1.27 -8.05 15.52
N THR A 149 1.01 -8.07 16.81
CA THR A 149 0.63 -9.31 17.54
C THR A 149 -0.68 -9.90 17.01
N THR A 150 -1.55 -9.04 16.53
CA THR A 150 -2.76 -9.37 15.75
C THR A 150 -2.80 -8.44 14.53
N ILE A 151 -3.36 -8.90 13.40
CA ILE A 151 -3.55 -8.03 12.24
C ILE A 151 -4.66 -7.03 12.58
N ARG A 152 -4.36 -5.74 12.36
CA ARG A 152 -5.32 -4.65 12.50
C ARG A 152 -5.63 -4.10 11.13
N THR A 153 -6.89 -3.93 10.85
CA THR A 153 -7.44 -3.53 9.55
C THR A 153 -8.02 -2.12 9.61
N PHE A 154 -8.17 -1.48 8.45
CA PHE A 154 -8.66 -0.11 8.34
C PHE A 154 -9.51 0.08 7.10
N ARG A 155 -10.50 0.97 7.22
CA ARG A 155 -11.35 1.36 6.10
C ARG A 155 -10.58 2.27 5.14
N GLN A 156 -10.36 1.79 3.94
CA GLN A 156 -9.71 2.54 2.87
C GLN A 156 -10.14 2.02 1.51
N LYS A 157 -10.08 2.89 0.49
CA LYS A 157 -10.05 2.48 -0.91
C LYS A 157 -8.62 2.37 -1.37
N LEU A 158 -8.30 1.30 -2.06
CA LEU A 158 -6.99 1.08 -2.66
C LEU A 158 -7.14 1.04 -4.18
N TYR A 159 -6.39 1.91 -4.85
CA TYR A 159 -6.39 2.08 -6.31
C TYR A 159 -5.22 1.35 -6.96
N SER A 160 -4.09 1.26 -6.30
CA SER A 160 -2.93 0.44 -6.69
C SER A 160 -1.94 0.32 -5.53
N ALA A 161 -1.09 -0.71 -5.59
CA ALA A 161 0.07 -0.82 -4.71
C ALA A 161 1.24 -1.45 -5.45
N GLN A 162 2.45 -0.94 -5.20
CA GLN A 162 3.69 -1.48 -5.77
C GLN A 162 4.72 -1.67 -4.68
N ILE A 163 5.45 -2.77 -4.75
CA ILE A 163 6.55 -3.09 -3.84
C ILE A 163 7.80 -3.33 -4.67
N TYR A 164 8.89 -2.66 -4.30
CA TYR A 164 10.19 -2.79 -4.93
C TYR A 164 11.23 -3.25 -3.91
N GLN A 165 12.24 -3.97 -4.40
CA GLN A 165 13.48 -4.23 -3.69
C GLN A 165 14.65 -3.72 -4.54
N GLY A 166 15.25 -2.61 -4.13
CA GLY A 166 16.10 -1.81 -5.00
C GLY A 166 15.32 -1.30 -6.21
N GLU A 167 15.82 -1.55 -7.41
CA GLU A 167 15.12 -1.20 -8.66
C GLU A 167 14.17 -2.29 -9.17
N THR A 168 14.16 -3.47 -8.52
CA THR A 168 13.33 -4.60 -8.95
C THR A 168 11.91 -4.44 -8.42
N LEU A 169 10.94 -4.41 -9.34
CA LEU A 169 9.52 -4.47 -9.00
C LEU A 169 9.16 -5.89 -8.58
N MET A 170 8.81 -6.07 -7.31
CA MET A 170 8.44 -7.36 -6.72
C MET A 170 6.95 -7.65 -6.85
N CYS A 171 6.12 -6.63 -6.68
CA CYS A 171 4.66 -6.71 -6.82
C CYS A 171 4.11 -5.46 -7.51
N ASP A 172 3.11 -5.65 -8.36
CA ASP A 172 2.34 -4.57 -9.02
C ASP A 172 0.85 -4.90 -8.96
N PHE A 173 0.23 -4.48 -7.88
CA PHE A 173 -1.15 -4.81 -7.55
C PHE A 173 -2.15 -3.87 -8.20
N VAL A 174 -3.12 -4.43 -8.90
CA VAL A 174 -4.24 -3.70 -9.49
C VAL A 174 -5.57 -4.26 -8.99
N PRO A 175 -6.53 -3.41 -8.64
CA PRO A 175 -7.88 -3.82 -8.24
C PRO A 175 -8.59 -4.58 -9.35
N CYS A 176 -9.19 -5.70 -9.00
CA CYS A 176 -9.97 -6.50 -9.95
C CYS A 176 -11.08 -7.29 -9.28
N MET A 177 -11.99 -7.76 -10.12
CA MET A 177 -12.99 -8.76 -9.77
C MET A 177 -12.67 -10.06 -10.48
N LYS A 178 -12.57 -11.16 -9.73
CA LYS A 178 -12.39 -12.51 -10.23
C LYS A 178 -13.75 -13.12 -10.57
N MET A 179 -13.90 -13.58 -11.81
CA MET A 179 -15.11 -14.22 -12.31
C MET A 179 -14.99 -15.76 -12.22
N PRO A 180 -16.08 -16.53 -12.09
CA PRO A 180 -17.48 -16.09 -12.00
C PRO A 180 -17.94 -15.71 -10.58
N ASN A 181 -17.10 -15.92 -9.55
CA ASN A 181 -17.48 -15.80 -8.13
C ASN A 181 -17.71 -14.34 -7.69
N GLN A 182 -17.44 -13.36 -8.55
CA GLN A 182 -17.51 -11.94 -8.26
C GLN A 182 -16.70 -11.54 -7.01
N GLN A 183 -15.56 -12.19 -6.81
CA GLN A 183 -14.67 -11.90 -5.69
C GLN A 183 -13.79 -10.70 -6.00
N ALA A 184 -13.98 -9.60 -5.27
CA ALA A 184 -13.10 -8.44 -5.34
C ALA A 184 -11.75 -8.73 -4.65
N GLY A 185 -10.67 -8.21 -5.21
CA GLY A 185 -9.32 -8.37 -4.71
C GLY A 185 -8.30 -7.65 -5.58
N LEU A 186 -7.04 -8.03 -5.45
CA LEU A 186 -5.94 -7.49 -6.23
C LEU A 186 -5.34 -8.56 -7.15
N PHE A 187 -5.01 -8.18 -8.36
CA PHE A 187 -4.20 -9.00 -9.25
C PHE A 187 -2.79 -8.44 -9.29
N ASP A 188 -1.81 -9.27 -8.95
CA ASP A 188 -0.40 -8.90 -9.08
C ASP A 188 0.09 -9.17 -10.50
N LEU A 189 0.47 -8.11 -11.21
CA LEU A 189 0.94 -8.18 -12.60
C LEU A 189 2.33 -8.80 -12.72
N VAL A 190 3.10 -8.88 -11.64
CA VAL A 190 4.45 -9.49 -11.63
C VAL A 190 4.32 -11.01 -11.49
N SER A 191 3.68 -11.50 -10.44
CA SER A 191 3.52 -12.93 -10.18
C SER A 191 2.38 -13.57 -10.98
N GLN A 192 1.53 -12.78 -11.64
CA GLN A 192 0.34 -13.22 -12.37
C GLN A 192 -0.65 -13.99 -11.47
N ARG A 193 -0.80 -13.53 -10.22
CA ARG A 193 -1.66 -14.17 -9.21
C ARG A 193 -2.71 -13.22 -8.69
N PHE A 194 -3.85 -13.79 -8.32
CA PHE A 194 -4.92 -13.11 -7.62
C PHE A 194 -4.72 -13.21 -6.11
N PHE A 195 -4.91 -12.09 -5.42
CA PHE A 195 -4.88 -11.96 -3.97
C PHE A 195 -6.27 -11.54 -3.52
N GLY A 196 -6.95 -12.43 -2.83
CA GLY A 196 -8.25 -12.18 -2.21
C GLY A 196 -8.10 -11.62 -0.80
N ASN A 197 -9.22 -11.63 -0.07
CA ASN A 197 -9.21 -11.27 1.35
C ASN A 197 -8.65 -12.43 2.19
N ASP A 198 -7.66 -12.14 3.03
CA ASP A 198 -7.08 -13.04 4.03
C ASP A 198 -7.71 -12.86 5.41
N GLY A 199 -8.58 -11.85 5.58
CA GLY A 199 -9.29 -11.53 6.81
C GLY A 199 -10.73 -12.02 6.84
N THR A 200 -11.57 -11.25 7.51
CA THR A 200 -13.03 -11.52 7.59
C THR A 200 -13.79 -10.60 6.64
N GLY A 201 -15.01 -11.01 6.25
CA GLY A 201 -15.82 -10.22 5.32
C GLY A 201 -15.42 -10.36 3.86
N ALA A 202 -15.71 -9.34 3.08
CA ALA A 202 -15.38 -9.28 1.65
C ALA A 202 -15.12 -7.82 1.23
N PHE A 203 -14.11 -7.61 0.38
CA PHE A 203 -13.89 -6.29 -0.20
C PHE A 203 -15.09 -5.78 -0.99
N ILE A 204 -15.39 -4.50 -0.87
CA ILE A 204 -16.38 -3.82 -1.71
C ILE A 204 -15.70 -3.48 -3.04
N ALA A 205 -16.32 -3.92 -4.14
CA ALA A 205 -15.85 -3.63 -5.48
C ALA A 205 -16.18 -2.19 -5.88
N GLY A 206 -15.19 -1.46 -6.35
CA GLY A 206 -15.42 -0.21 -7.07
C GLY A 206 -15.96 -0.44 -8.48
N PRO A 207 -16.28 0.61 -9.23
CA PRO A 207 -16.74 0.50 -10.60
C PRO A 207 -15.69 -0.15 -11.52
N ALA A 208 -16.14 -0.80 -12.58
CA ALA A 208 -15.27 -1.30 -13.64
C ALA A 208 -14.48 -0.14 -14.29
N ALA A 209 -13.19 -0.39 -14.65
CA ALA A 209 -12.25 0.62 -15.14
C ALA A 209 -11.71 0.29 -16.56
#